data_dc16cba727622079d75697f8829f1a77
#
_entry.id   dc16cba727622079d75697f8829f1a77
#
_cell.length_a   1.000
_cell.length_b   1.000
_cell.length_c   1.000
_cell.angle_alpha   90.00
_cell.angle_beta   90.00
_cell.angle_gamma   90.00
#
_symmetry.space_group_name_H-M   'P 1'
#
loop_
_entity.id
_entity.type
_entity.pdbx_description
1 polymer ?
#
loop_
_entity_poly.entity_id
_entity_poly.type
_entity_poly.pdbx_seq_one_letter_code
_entity_poly.pdbx_strand_id
1 'polypeptide(L)'
;DPADASTPVARSAAGAARLAARADPSALDARVSVCRACPRLVAWREKVATTGRRAAFANEPYWGRPVPSVGPIDARIYVVGLAPAANGANRTGRMFTGDRSGDWLWAALHRAGLARLPDSRCAGDGQGLSGLRMGAAVRCAPPGNKPTASERAACLPWIARELDLLDGVRVLLALGGVAWDTALRVVRGAGWGAPRPKPRFGHGAEARLTGPDGRAVLLLGSYHPSQQNTFTGRLTEDMLDAVLVRAKGAAGLDR
;
A
#
# COMPACT_ATOMS: atom_id res chain seq x y z
N ASP A 1 15.63 -9.35 4.09
CA ASP A 1 15.39 -8.16 4.91
C ASP A 1 15.96 -6.94 4.18
N PRO A 2 15.17 -5.87 3.96
CA PRO A 2 15.68 -4.68 3.29
C PRO A 2 16.58 -3.82 4.19
N ALA A 3 16.56 -4.01 5.50
CA ALA A 3 17.34 -3.23 6.47
C ALA A 3 18.47 -4.03 7.09
N ASP A 4 19.54 -3.32 7.45
CA ASP A 4 20.67 -3.81 8.23
C ASP A 4 20.87 -2.99 9.53
N ALA A 5 21.91 -3.31 10.29
CA ALA A 5 22.21 -2.65 11.56
C ALA A 5 22.52 -1.15 11.44
N SER A 6 22.93 -0.67 10.26
CA SER A 6 23.25 0.74 10.00
C SER A 6 22.04 1.56 9.57
N THR A 7 20.91 0.91 9.27
CA THR A 7 19.70 1.58 8.76
C THR A 7 19.11 2.54 9.79
N PRO A 8 18.97 3.84 9.49
CA PRO A 8 18.53 4.84 10.46
C PRO A 8 17.04 4.66 10.80
N VAL A 9 16.74 4.69 12.11
CA VAL A 9 15.38 4.46 12.66
C VAL A 9 14.65 5.77 12.91
N ALA A 10 13.51 5.97 12.26
CA ALA A 10 12.60 7.07 12.59
C ALA A 10 11.87 6.80 13.92
N ARG A 11 12.02 7.67 14.90
CA ARG A 11 11.37 7.56 16.23
C ARG A 11 10.28 8.63 16.48
N SER A 12 10.01 9.47 15.48
CA SER A 12 8.99 10.51 15.52
C SER A 12 8.48 10.82 14.11
N ALA A 13 7.36 11.52 14.00
CA ALA A 13 6.83 11.99 12.71
C ALA A 13 7.85 12.89 11.97
N ALA A 14 8.51 13.81 12.67
CA ALA A 14 9.56 14.63 12.09
C ALA A 14 10.78 13.80 11.64
N GLY A 15 11.14 12.76 12.40
CA GLY A 15 12.16 11.79 12.01
C GLY A 15 11.81 11.03 10.76
N ALA A 16 10.56 10.58 10.64
CA ALA A 16 10.05 9.91 9.43
C ALA A 16 10.12 10.83 8.21
N ALA A 17 9.67 12.08 8.34
CA ALA A 17 9.74 13.06 7.26
C ALA A 17 11.19 13.34 6.79
N ARG A 18 12.11 13.55 7.72
CA ARG A 18 13.52 13.78 7.40
C ARG A 18 14.19 12.59 6.72
N LEU A 19 13.91 11.37 7.19
CA LEU A 19 14.49 10.15 6.61
C LEU A 19 13.85 9.80 5.26
N ALA A 20 12.56 10.04 5.07
CA ALA A 20 11.88 9.85 3.81
C ALA A 20 12.44 10.78 2.72
N ALA A 21 12.58 12.08 3.00
CA ALA A 21 13.01 13.08 2.03
C ALA A 21 14.38 12.78 1.37
N ARG A 22 15.25 12.02 2.05
CA ARG A 22 16.61 11.68 1.61
C ARG A 22 16.74 10.20 1.19
N ALA A 23 15.64 9.48 1.00
CA ALA A 23 15.68 8.09 0.62
C ALA A 23 15.73 7.95 -0.91
N ASP A 24 16.63 7.13 -1.43
CA ASP A 24 16.51 6.48 -2.72
C ASP A 24 15.58 5.26 -2.60
N PRO A 25 15.24 4.54 -3.69
CA PRO A 25 14.29 3.43 -3.62
C PRO A 25 14.69 2.33 -2.60
N SER A 26 15.94 1.95 -2.54
CA SER A 26 16.44 0.90 -1.64
C SER A 26 16.44 1.36 -0.18
N ALA A 27 16.94 2.56 0.07
CA ALA A 27 16.92 3.19 1.37
C ALA A 27 15.50 3.45 1.88
N LEU A 28 14.53 3.71 1.00
CA LEU A 28 13.14 3.92 1.41
C LEU A 28 12.55 2.66 2.03
N ASP A 29 12.64 1.52 1.34
CA ASP A 29 12.12 0.24 1.84
C ASP A 29 12.83 -0.19 3.13
N ALA A 30 14.16 -0.01 3.22
CA ALA A 30 14.94 -0.27 4.43
C ALA A 30 14.47 0.60 5.61
N ARG A 31 14.41 1.92 5.44
CA ARG A 31 14.00 2.88 6.49
C ARG A 31 12.54 2.71 6.92
N VAL A 32 11.64 2.40 5.97
CA VAL A 32 10.25 2.05 6.29
C VAL A 32 10.23 0.85 7.23
N SER A 33 10.97 -0.22 6.91
CA SER A 33 10.91 -1.50 7.63
C SER A 33 11.37 -1.43 9.09
N VAL A 34 12.13 -0.41 9.47
CA VAL A 34 12.61 -0.18 10.85
C VAL A 34 11.96 1.01 11.55
N CYS A 35 10.98 1.67 10.93
CA CYS A 35 10.34 2.86 11.50
C CYS A 35 9.60 2.55 12.81
N ARG A 36 9.77 3.42 13.81
CA ARG A 36 9.17 3.36 15.15
C ARG A 36 8.48 4.68 15.55
N ALA A 37 8.05 5.47 14.58
CA ALA A 37 7.51 6.82 14.82
C ALA A 37 6.15 6.86 15.54
N CYS A 38 5.40 5.74 15.56
CA CYS A 38 4.06 5.65 16.14
C CYS A 38 4.04 4.64 17.30
N PRO A 39 4.19 5.07 18.57
CA PRO A 39 4.34 4.16 19.72
C PRO A 39 3.20 3.15 19.85
N ARG A 40 1.94 3.57 19.66
CA ARG A 40 0.77 2.66 19.70
C ARG A 40 0.84 1.56 18.66
N LEU A 41 1.23 1.90 17.43
CA LEU A 41 1.36 0.91 16.35
C LEU A 41 2.56 -0.01 16.58
N VAL A 42 3.65 0.51 17.09
CA VAL A 42 4.83 -0.29 17.47
C VAL A 42 4.45 -1.33 18.51
N ALA A 43 3.84 -0.89 19.62
CA ALA A 43 3.42 -1.78 20.70
C ALA A 43 2.44 -2.86 20.20
N TRP A 44 1.47 -2.48 19.36
CA TRP A 44 0.47 -3.42 18.85
C TRP A 44 1.06 -4.46 17.90
N ARG A 45 1.80 -4.04 16.87
CA ARG A 45 2.35 -4.96 15.87
C ARG A 45 3.34 -5.96 16.49
N GLU A 46 4.16 -5.49 17.46
CA GLU A 46 5.13 -6.34 18.16
C GLU A 46 4.43 -7.30 19.14
N LYS A 47 3.39 -6.82 19.85
CA LYS A 47 2.57 -7.69 20.68
C LYS A 47 1.92 -8.81 19.86
N VAL A 48 1.33 -8.48 18.70
CA VAL A 48 0.75 -9.50 17.80
C VAL A 48 1.80 -10.49 17.33
N ALA A 49 3.02 -10.03 17.03
CA ALA A 49 4.10 -10.88 16.54
C ALA A 49 4.69 -11.83 17.60
N THR A 50 4.48 -11.54 18.88
CA THR A 50 5.03 -12.33 20.01
C THR A 50 3.93 -13.11 20.74
N THR A 51 3.09 -12.42 21.49
CA THR A 51 2.10 -13.02 22.41
C THR A 51 0.66 -13.01 21.88
N GLY A 52 0.38 -12.24 20.83
CA GLY A 52 -0.97 -12.05 20.26
C GLY A 52 -1.18 -12.78 18.93
N ARG A 53 -0.42 -13.82 18.64
CA ARG A 53 -0.56 -14.64 17.42
C ARG A 53 -1.90 -15.37 17.41
N ARG A 54 -2.51 -15.47 16.23
CA ARG A 54 -3.65 -16.36 16.03
C ARG A 54 -3.21 -17.82 16.27
N ALA A 55 -4.07 -18.65 16.85
CA ALA A 55 -3.80 -20.07 17.09
C ALA A 55 -3.34 -20.80 15.81
N ALA A 56 -3.99 -20.54 14.69
CA ALA A 56 -3.61 -21.11 13.38
C ALA A 56 -2.21 -20.73 12.89
N PHE A 57 -1.58 -19.69 13.45
CA PHE A 57 -0.26 -19.19 13.08
C PHE A 57 0.69 -19.14 14.27
N ALA A 58 0.40 -19.87 15.36
CA ALA A 58 1.17 -19.82 16.60
C ALA A 58 2.65 -20.16 16.41
N ASN A 59 2.94 -21.11 15.52
CA ASN A 59 4.30 -21.58 15.22
C ASN A 59 4.94 -20.90 14.00
N GLU A 60 4.26 -19.95 13.35
CA GLU A 60 4.82 -19.25 12.21
C GLU A 60 5.68 -18.05 12.64
N PRO A 61 6.76 -17.76 11.91
CA PRO A 61 7.48 -16.51 12.11
C PRO A 61 6.61 -15.31 11.74
N TYR A 62 6.68 -14.25 12.53
CA TYR A 62 6.03 -12.98 12.23
C TYR A 62 7.08 -11.92 11.92
N TRP A 63 6.83 -11.17 10.85
CA TRP A 63 7.62 -10.00 10.50
C TRP A 63 7.61 -8.95 11.63
N GLY A 64 6.43 -8.60 12.16
CA GLY A 64 6.25 -7.72 13.33
C GLY A 64 6.77 -6.30 13.19
N ARG A 65 7.11 -5.88 11.97
CA ARG A 65 7.70 -4.58 11.65
C ARG A 65 6.85 -3.83 10.62
N PRO A 66 7.12 -2.54 10.32
CA PRO A 66 6.46 -1.87 9.22
C PRO A 66 6.70 -2.61 7.91
N VAL A 67 5.69 -2.68 7.08
CA VAL A 67 5.75 -3.42 5.82
C VAL A 67 6.08 -2.43 4.70
N PRO A 68 7.20 -2.60 3.98
CA PRO A 68 7.54 -1.81 2.81
C PRO A 68 6.57 -2.10 1.66
N SER A 69 6.62 -1.30 0.61
CA SER A 69 5.87 -1.60 -0.60
C SER A 69 6.47 -2.78 -1.34
N VAL A 70 5.69 -3.40 -2.22
CA VAL A 70 6.10 -4.51 -3.07
C VAL A 70 5.85 -4.17 -4.53
N GLY A 71 6.75 -4.60 -5.40
CA GLY A 71 6.73 -4.36 -6.84
C GLY A 71 7.85 -3.42 -7.30
N PRO A 72 8.08 -3.35 -8.61
CA PRO A 72 9.18 -2.61 -9.21
C PRO A 72 9.01 -1.10 -9.03
N ILE A 73 10.13 -0.35 -9.03
CA ILE A 73 10.11 1.12 -8.87
C ILE A 73 9.75 1.85 -10.16
N ASP A 74 9.88 1.22 -11.30
CA ASP A 74 9.46 1.74 -12.61
C ASP A 74 7.97 1.45 -12.92
N ALA A 75 7.21 1.09 -11.90
CA ALA A 75 5.79 0.76 -12.01
C ALA A 75 4.97 1.93 -12.58
N ARG A 76 4.04 1.61 -13.47
CA ARG A 76 3.07 2.56 -14.03
C ARG A 76 1.77 2.65 -13.23
N ILE A 77 1.47 1.64 -12.42
CA ILE A 77 0.31 1.60 -11.50
C ILE A 77 0.84 1.57 -10.07
N TYR A 78 0.42 2.50 -9.24
CA TYR A 78 0.68 2.48 -7.81
C TYR A 78 -0.61 2.22 -7.03
N VAL A 79 -0.69 1.06 -6.38
CA VAL A 79 -1.82 0.66 -5.54
C VAL A 79 -1.61 1.15 -4.12
N VAL A 80 -2.61 1.83 -3.58
CA VAL A 80 -2.61 2.33 -2.21
C VAL A 80 -3.69 1.62 -1.41
N GLY A 81 -3.28 0.88 -0.38
CA GLY A 81 -4.17 0.30 0.63
C GLY A 81 -4.30 1.15 1.88
N LEU A 82 -4.99 0.62 2.89
CA LEU A 82 -5.13 1.27 4.20
C LEU A 82 -3.91 1.04 5.09
N ALA A 83 -3.68 -0.21 5.44
CA ALA A 83 -2.64 -0.65 6.38
C ALA A 83 -2.48 -2.17 6.35
N PRO A 84 -1.33 -2.73 6.81
CA PRO A 84 -1.14 -4.15 7.01
C PRO A 84 -2.18 -4.74 7.98
N ALA A 85 -2.71 -5.91 7.66
CA ALA A 85 -3.51 -6.68 8.61
C ALA A 85 -2.61 -7.35 9.65
N ALA A 86 -3.09 -7.44 10.90
CA ALA A 86 -2.30 -7.94 12.02
C ALA A 86 -1.77 -9.37 11.84
N ASN A 87 -2.58 -10.27 11.26
CA ASN A 87 -2.21 -11.66 10.96
C ASN A 87 -1.98 -11.92 9.45
N GLY A 88 -2.05 -10.87 8.62
CA GLY A 88 -1.70 -10.87 7.21
C GLY A 88 -0.30 -10.30 6.99
N ALA A 89 -0.21 -9.11 6.40
CA ALA A 89 1.07 -8.50 6.06
C ALA A 89 1.99 -8.22 7.26
N ASN A 90 1.45 -8.00 8.47
CA ASN A 90 2.28 -7.92 9.69
C ASN A 90 2.93 -9.27 10.07
N ARG A 91 2.36 -10.40 9.62
CA ARG A 91 2.96 -11.73 9.75
C ARG A 91 3.96 -11.99 8.63
N THR A 92 3.56 -11.76 7.40
CA THR A 92 4.30 -12.22 6.21
C THR A 92 5.38 -11.25 5.72
N GLY A 93 5.34 -9.98 6.15
CA GLY A 93 6.27 -8.93 5.68
C GLY A 93 5.97 -8.40 4.27
N ARG A 94 4.90 -8.87 3.60
CA ARG A 94 4.50 -8.42 2.26
C ARG A 94 3.10 -7.84 2.27
N MET A 95 2.89 -6.70 1.61
CA MET A 95 1.58 -6.06 1.47
C MET A 95 0.56 -7.02 0.84
N PHE A 96 -0.68 -7.01 1.36
CA PHE A 96 -1.79 -7.85 0.90
C PHE A 96 -1.45 -9.35 0.85
N THR A 97 -0.67 -9.87 1.80
CA THR A 97 -0.25 -11.26 1.82
C THR A 97 -0.60 -11.93 3.13
N GLY A 98 -1.20 -13.12 3.03
CA GLY A 98 -1.52 -13.95 4.19
C GLY A 98 -2.84 -13.61 4.87
N ASP A 99 -3.74 -12.91 4.20
CA ASP A 99 -5.12 -12.69 4.61
C ASP A 99 -6.07 -12.68 3.39
N ARG A 100 -7.36 -12.78 3.66
CA ARG A 100 -8.37 -12.92 2.62
C ARG A 100 -8.46 -11.74 1.64
N SER A 101 -8.14 -10.53 2.09
CA SER A 101 -8.07 -9.38 1.19
C SER A 101 -6.94 -9.52 0.18
N GLY A 102 -5.85 -10.12 0.63
CA GLY A 102 -4.72 -10.48 -0.22
C GLY A 102 -5.09 -11.55 -1.23
N ASP A 103 -5.76 -12.63 -0.80
CA ASP A 103 -6.18 -13.71 -1.69
C ASP A 103 -7.00 -13.17 -2.87
N TRP A 104 -7.97 -12.30 -2.58
CA TRP A 104 -8.79 -11.65 -3.60
C TRP A 104 -7.98 -10.75 -4.54
N LEU A 105 -7.11 -9.93 -3.98
CA LEU A 105 -6.35 -8.98 -4.79
C LEU A 105 -5.33 -9.69 -5.68
N TRP A 106 -4.57 -10.65 -5.13
CA TRP A 106 -3.57 -11.36 -5.91
C TRP A 106 -4.18 -12.20 -7.02
N ALA A 107 -5.31 -12.87 -6.77
CA ALA A 107 -6.05 -13.60 -7.81
C ALA A 107 -6.49 -12.68 -8.95
N ALA A 108 -7.05 -11.50 -8.63
CA ALA A 108 -7.44 -10.51 -9.63
C ALA A 108 -6.23 -9.93 -10.39
N LEU A 109 -5.14 -9.62 -9.70
CA LEU A 109 -3.90 -9.15 -10.34
C LEU A 109 -3.30 -10.20 -11.29
N HIS A 110 -3.39 -11.48 -10.92
CA HIS A 110 -2.93 -12.58 -11.77
C HIS A 110 -3.82 -12.70 -13.03
N ARG A 111 -5.15 -12.67 -12.90
CA ARG A 111 -6.07 -12.65 -14.05
C ARG A 111 -5.80 -11.45 -14.97
N ALA A 112 -5.44 -10.31 -14.40
CA ALA A 112 -5.06 -9.12 -15.15
C ALA A 112 -3.65 -9.18 -15.77
N GLY A 113 -2.84 -10.23 -15.51
CA GLY A 113 -1.46 -10.35 -15.97
C GLY A 113 -0.47 -9.41 -15.28
N LEU A 114 -0.84 -8.88 -14.10
CA LEU A 114 -0.01 -7.96 -13.30
C LEU A 114 0.74 -8.69 -12.16
N ALA A 115 0.34 -9.91 -11.82
CA ALA A 115 1.01 -10.77 -10.84
C ALA A 115 1.42 -12.10 -11.46
N ARG A 116 2.57 -12.62 -11.03
CA ARG A 116 3.15 -13.86 -11.55
C ARG A 116 2.36 -15.10 -11.13
N LEU A 117 1.87 -15.14 -9.89
CA LEU A 117 1.14 -16.25 -9.30
C LEU A 117 -0.26 -15.82 -8.88
N PRO A 118 -1.26 -16.71 -8.84
CA PRO A 118 -2.62 -16.38 -8.41
C PRO A 118 -2.77 -16.15 -6.91
N ASP A 119 -1.81 -16.59 -6.11
CA ASP A 119 -1.79 -16.43 -4.66
C ASP A 119 -0.48 -15.81 -4.17
N SER A 120 -0.47 -15.33 -2.92
CA SER A 120 0.72 -14.83 -2.23
C SER A 120 0.69 -15.28 -0.78
N ARG A 121 1.65 -16.10 -0.36
CA ARG A 121 1.68 -16.75 0.95
C ARG A 121 2.64 -16.11 1.92
N CYS A 122 3.85 -15.78 1.48
CA CYS A 122 4.89 -15.14 2.29
C CYS A 122 5.89 -14.40 1.41
N ALA A 123 6.74 -13.59 2.01
CA ALA A 123 7.88 -13.02 1.29
C ALA A 123 8.82 -14.15 0.84
N GLY A 124 9.28 -14.10 -0.41
CA GLY A 124 10.18 -15.12 -0.99
C GLY A 124 9.48 -16.33 -1.63
N ASP A 125 8.15 -16.35 -1.73
CA ASP A 125 7.38 -17.44 -2.35
C ASP A 125 7.43 -17.48 -3.90
N GLY A 126 8.23 -16.63 -4.51
CA GLY A 126 8.35 -16.53 -5.98
C GLY A 126 7.30 -15.59 -6.61
N GLN A 127 6.39 -15.01 -5.83
CA GLN A 127 5.45 -14.03 -6.32
C GLN A 127 6.15 -12.76 -6.78
N GLY A 128 5.71 -12.19 -7.88
CA GLY A 128 6.23 -10.94 -8.45
C GLY A 128 5.13 -10.10 -9.09
N LEU A 129 5.40 -8.82 -9.22
CA LEU A 129 4.52 -7.86 -9.87
C LEU A 129 5.19 -7.29 -11.12
N SER A 130 4.41 -7.05 -12.15
CA SER A 130 4.84 -6.41 -13.40
C SER A 130 4.05 -5.14 -13.64
N GLY A 131 4.76 -4.01 -13.84
CA GLY A 131 4.14 -2.70 -14.11
C GLY A 131 3.30 -2.11 -12.96
N LEU A 132 3.30 -2.76 -11.79
CA LEU A 132 2.51 -2.39 -10.63
C LEU A 132 3.35 -2.46 -9.35
N ARG A 133 3.22 -1.44 -8.49
CA ARG A 133 3.75 -1.40 -7.12
C ARG A 133 2.61 -1.22 -6.13
N MET A 134 2.70 -1.87 -4.96
CA MET A 134 1.67 -1.79 -3.92
C MET A 134 2.25 -1.30 -2.59
N GLY A 135 1.57 -0.33 -2.00
CA GLY A 135 1.84 0.16 -0.66
C GLY A 135 0.57 0.43 0.14
N ALA A 136 0.70 1.10 1.27
CA ALA A 136 -0.43 1.46 2.12
C ALA A 136 -0.23 2.83 2.76
N ALA A 137 -1.35 3.50 3.10
CA ALA A 137 -1.37 4.78 3.80
C ALA A 137 -0.63 4.73 5.14
N VAL A 138 -0.69 3.58 5.81
CA VAL A 138 0.06 3.30 7.05
C VAL A 138 0.82 1.99 6.90
N ARG A 139 2.09 1.97 7.28
CA ARG A 139 2.99 0.83 7.07
C ARG A 139 3.00 -0.19 8.21
N CYS A 140 2.30 0.09 9.30
CA CYS A 140 2.17 -0.78 10.47
C CYS A 140 0.75 -1.27 10.63
N ALA A 141 0.55 -2.51 11.10
CA ALA A 141 -0.76 -3.00 11.48
C ALA A 141 -1.33 -2.16 12.65
N PRO A 142 -2.53 -1.58 12.52
CA PRO A 142 -3.18 -0.86 13.61
C PRO A 142 -4.14 -1.77 14.37
N PRO A 143 -4.40 -1.52 15.66
CA PRO A 143 -5.47 -2.18 16.39
C PRO A 143 -6.82 -2.03 15.69
N GLY A 144 -7.54 -3.16 15.52
CA GLY A 144 -8.85 -3.17 14.86
C GLY A 144 -8.87 -2.67 13.41
N ASN A 145 -7.73 -2.67 12.71
CA ASN A 145 -7.57 -2.10 11.36
C ASN A 145 -7.92 -0.61 11.27
N LYS A 146 -7.81 0.13 12.39
CA LYS A 146 -8.18 1.55 12.49
C LYS A 146 -6.97 2.42 12.90
N PRO A 147 -6.17 2.91 11.94
CA PRO A 147 -5.12 3.88 12.24
C PRO A 147 -5.75 5.23 12.58
N THR A 148 -5.17 5.94 13.57
CA THR A 148 -5.60 7.29 13.92
C THR A 148 -5.23 8.32 12.85
N ALA A 149 -5.80 9.52 12.91
CA ALA A 149 -5.44 10.61 12.01
C ALA A 149 -3.97 11.03 12.16
N SER A 150 -3.46 11.04 13.41
CA SER A 150 -2.06 11.36 13.69
C SER A 150 -1.10 10.29 13.15
N GLU A 151 -1.43 9.01 13.24
CA GLU A 151 -0.63 7.91 12.68
C GLU A 151 -0.59 7.96 11.16
N ARG A 152 -1.72 8.25 10.51
CA ARG A 152 -1.76 8.48 9.05
C ARG A 152 -0.89 9.68 8.66
N ALA A 153 -0.95 10.77 9.42
CA ALA A 153 -0.12 11.95 9.16
C ALA A 153 1.37 11.67 9.36
N ALA A 154 1.74 10.94 10.41
CA ALA A 154 3.13 10.56 10.69
C ALA A 154 3.70 9.59 9.62
N CYS A 155 2.85 8.76 9.00
CA CYS A 155 3.25 7.81 7.96
C CYS A 155 3.25 8.41 6.54
N LEU A 156 2.57 9.54 6.34
CA LEU A 156 2.41 10.21 5.03
C LEU A 156 3.72 10.49 4.28
N PRO A 157 4.82 10.92 4.95
CA PRO A 157 6.08 11.19 4.26
C PRO A 157 6.65 10.00 3.50
N TRP A 158 6.42 8.76 3.97
CA TRP A 158 6.90 7.56 3.29
C TRP A 158 6.21 7.35 1.93
N ILE A 159 4.88 7.48 1.89
CA ILE A 159 4.13 7.34 0.63
C ILE A 159 4.35 8.54 -0.30
N ALA A 160 4.54 9.74 0.26
CA ALA A 160 4.87 10.92 -0.54
C ALA A 160 6.22 10.73 -1.26
N ARG A 161 7.26 10.29 -0.51
CA ARG A 161 8.56 10.03 -1.12
C ARG A 161 8.51 8.89 -2.14
N GLU A 162 7.74 7.85 -1.87
CA GLU A 162 7.57 6.76 -2.82
C GLU A 162 6.95 7.24 -4.14
N LEU A 163 5.92 8.10 -4.06
CA LEU A 163 5.33 8.70 -5.25
C LEU A 163 6.30 9.58 -6.03
N ASP A 164 7.18 10.32 -5.35
CA ASP A 164 8.24 11.12 -5.99
C ASP A 164 9.25 10.24 -6.74
N LEU A 165 9.49 9.02 -6.26
CA LEU A 165 10.42 8.06 -6.87
C LEU A 165 9.80 7.26 -8.02
N LEU A 166 8.48 7.30 -8.19
CA LEU A 166 7.73 6.60 -9.24
C LEU A 166 7.56 7.49 -10.48
N ASP A 167 8.65 7.73 -11.19
CA ASP A 167 8.65 8.64 -12.35
C ASP A 167 7.73 8.16 -13.49
N GLY A 168 7.54 6.85 -13.61
CA GLY A 168 6.70 6.20 -14.62
C GLY A 168 5.21 6.15 -14.31
N VAL A 169 4.78 6.54 -13.09
CA VAL A 169 3.40 6.34 -12.65
C VAL A 169 2.39 7.07 -13.56
N ARG A 170 1.34 6.35 -13.95
CA ARG A 170 0.21 6.83 -14.75
C ARG A 170 -1.13 6.65 -14.03
N VAL A 171 -1.18 5.70 -13.08
CA VAL A 171 -2.39 5.39 -12.32
C VAL A 171 -2.07 5.28 -10.84
N LEU A 172 -2.85 5.98 -10.01
CA LEU A 172 -2.94 5.76 -8.57
C LEU A 172 -4.24 4.99 -8.31
N LEU A 173 -4.14 3.71 -7.96
CA LEU A 173 -5.30 2.87 -7.63
C LEU A 173 -5.52 2.86 -6.12
N ALA A 174 -6.58 3.50 -5.66
CA ALA A 174 -6.93 3.61 -4.24
C ALA A 174 -7.93 2.53 -3.84
N LEU A 175 -7.52 1.61 -2.96
CA LEU A 175 -8.38 0.58 -2.40
C LEU A 175 -9.09 1.08 -1.13
N GLY A 176 -10.26 1.66 -1.30
CA GLY A 176 -11.10 2.21 -0.24
C GLY A 176 -10.95 3.73 -0.03
N GLY A 177 -11.93 4.33 0.67
CA GLY A 177 -12.02 5.77 0.83
C GLY A 177 -10.84 6.42 1.56
N VAL A 178 -10.24 5.72 2.55
CA VAL A 178 -9.06 6.23 3.26
C VAL A 178 -7.83 6.28 2.34
N ALA A 179 -7.67 5.27 1.47
CA ALA A 179 -6.60 5.26 0.47
C ALA A 179 -6.78 6.39 -0.55
N TRP A 180 -8.02 6.61 -1.02
CA TRP A 180 -8.39 7.71 -1.91
C TRP A 180 -8.04 9.07 -1.30
N ASP A 181 -8.46 9.30 -0.06
CA ASP A 181 -8.16 10.54 0.66
C ASP A 181 -6.65 10.73 0.90
N THR A 182 -5.95 9.64 1.17
CA THR A 182 -4.48 9.66 1.34
C THR A 182 -3.80 10.03 0.03
N ALA A 183 -4.17 9.41 -1.10
CA ALA A 183 -3.62 9.73 -2.41
C ALA A 183 -3.81 11.21 -2.74
N LEU A 184 -5.04 11.75 -2.57
CA LEU A 184 -5.32 13.17 -2.78
C LEU A 184 -4.52 14.09 -1.86
N ARG A 185 -4.30 13.69 -0.60
CA ARG A 185 -3.50 14.46 0.35
C ARG A 185 -2.03 14.49 -0.06
N VAL A 186 -1.49 13.34 -0.47
CA VAL A 186 -0.09 13.23 -0.93
C VAL A 186 0.14 14.11 -2.16
N VAL A 187 -0.67 13.95 -3.20
CA VAL A 187 -0.47 14.69 -4.45
C VAL A 187 -0.63 16.18 -4.25
N ARG A 188 -1.59 16.64 -3.43
CA ARG A 188 -1.74 18.07 -3.11
C ARG A 188 -0.56 18.60 -2.31
N GLY A 189 -0.05 17.83 -1.34
CA GLY A 189 1.13 18.20 -0.55
C GLY A 189 2.41 18.28 -1.39
N ALA A 190 2.50 17.51 -2.47
CA ALA A 190 3.58 17.53 -3.44
C ALA A 190 3.39 18.57 -4.57
N GLY A 191 2.37 19.44 -4.48
CA GLY A 191 2.13 20.49 -5.47
C GLY A 191 1.50 20.03 -6.78
N TRP A 192 0.95 18.79 -6.83
CA TRP A 192 0.25 18.32 -8.03
C TRP A 192 -1.08 19.03 -8.23
N GLY A 193 -1.48 19.22 -9.49
CA GLY A 193 -2.82 19.62 -9.85
C GLY A 193 -3.83 18.53 -9.50
N ALA A 194 -4.86 18.87 -8.73
CA ALA A 194 -5.95 17.96 -8.37
C ALA A 194 -7.30 18.71 -8.44
N PRO A 195 -8.41 18.06 -8.86
CA PRO A 195 -9.69 18.70 -9.02
C PRO A 195 -10.20 19.38 -7.74
N ARG A 196 -10.88 20.51 -7.94
CA ARG A 196 -11.66 21.21 -6.91
C ARG A 196 -13.08 21.41 -7.44
N PRO A 197 -14.13 21.08 -6.64
CA PRO A 197 -14.08 20.51 -5.28
C PRO A 197 -13.40 19.13 -5.23
N LYS A 198 -13.07 18.65 -4.02
CA LYS A 198 -12.45 17.32 -3.81
C LYS A 198 -13.34 16.25 -4.43
N PRO A 199 -12.81 15.40 -5.33
CA PRO A 199 -13.57 14.32 -5.94
C PRO A 199 -14.00 13.30 -4.88
N ARG A 200 -15.26 12.84 -4.99
CA ARG A 200 -15.83 11.84 -4.07
C ARG A 200 -15.29 10.46 -4.39
N PHE A 201 -15.02 9.69 -3.35
CA PHE A 201 -14.68 8.28 -3.48
C PHE A 201 -15.90 7.46 -3.91
N GLY A 202 -15.69 6.53 -4.82
CA GLY A 202 -16.61 5.48 -5.22
C GLY A 202 -15.85 4.34 -5.90
N HIS A 203 -16.49 3.18 -6.05
CA HIS A 203 -15.95 2.13 -6.90
C HIS A 203 -16.01 2.57 -8.35
N GLY A 204 -14.90 2.45 -9.10
CA GLY A 204 -14.78 2.97 -10.46
C GLY A 204 -14.70 4.51 -10.56
N ALA A 205 -14.70 5.25 -9.43
CA ALA A 205 -14.55 6.69 -9.47
C ALA A 205 -13.18 7.09 -10.02
N GLU A 206 -13.16 8.10 -10.88
CA GLU A 206 -11.96 8.61 -11.53
C GLU A 206 -11.74 10.10 -11.21
N ALA A 207 -10.47 10.49 -11.08
CA ALA A 207 -10.07 11.89 -11.04
C ALA A 207 -8.75 12.06 -11.80
N ARG A 208 -8.68 13.09 -12.65
CA ARG A 208 -7.44 13.44 -13.36
C ARG A 208 -6.56 14.29 -12.45
N LEU A 209 -5.32 13.88 -12.33
CA LEU A 209 -4.26 14.58 -11.62
C LEU A 209 -3.21 15.05 -12.63
N THR A 210 -2.51 16.14 -12.29
CA THR A 210 -1.40 16.64 -13.10
C THR A 210 -0.16 16.72 -12.23
N GLY A 211 0.87 15.94 -12.58
CA GLY A 211 2.15 15.98 -11.87
C GLY A 211 2.89 17.31 -12.05
N PRO A 212 3.94 17.58 -11.26
CA PRO A 212 4.72 18.80 -11.36
C PRO A 212 5.40 19.00 -12.72
N ASP A 213 5.67 17.90 -13.41
CA ASP A 213 6.24 17.84 -14.77
C ASP A 213 5.17 17.92 -15.89
N GLY A 214 3.91 18.20 -15.54
CA GLY A 214 2.78 18.26 -16.47
C GLY A 214 2.19 16.90 -16.86
N ARG A 215 2.76 15.78 -16.39
CA ARG A 215 2.23 14.43 -16.72
C ARG A 215 0.82 14.24 -16.18
N ALA A 216 -0.03 13.64 -17.00
CA ALA A 216 -1.37 13.24 -16.58
C ALA A 216 -1.32 11.91 -15.81
N VAL A 217 -1.96 11.86 -14.64
CA VAL A 217 -2.08 10.67 -13.82
C VAL A 217 -3.56 10.47 -13.45
N LEU A 218 -4.05 9.23 -13.62
CA LEU A 218 -5.40 8.86 -13.23
C LEU A 218 -5.43 8.42 -11.77
N LEU A 219 -6.23 9.06 -10.92
CA LEU A 219 -6.64 8.51 -9.65
C LEU A 219 -7.90 7.67 -9.87
N LEU A 220 -7.83 6.37 -9.58
CA LEU A 220 -8.91 5.40 -9.76
C LEU A 220 -9.28 4.79 -8.42
N GLY A 221 -10.57 4.71 -8.09
CA GLY A 221 -11.10 4.16 -6.85
C GLY A 221 -11.62 2.73 -7.02
N SER A 222 -11.31 1.85 -6.07
CA SER A 222 -11.97 0.56 -5.91
C SER A 222 -12.45 0.38 -4.48
N TYR A 223 -13.58 -0.31 -4.28
CA TYR A 223 -13.87 -0.83 -2.96
C TYR A 223 -12.74 -1.74 -2.50
N HIS A 224 -12.42 -1.69 -1.21
CA HIS A 224 -11.37 -2.53 -0.63
C HIS A 224 -11.81 -4.00 -0.66
N PRO A 225 -10.94 -4.98 -1.06
CA PRO A 225 -11.27 -6.41 -1.10
C PRO A 225 -11.32 -7.03 0.31
N SER A 226 -11.92 -6.32 1.27
CA SER A 226 -12.14 -6.81 2.63
C SER A 226 -13.27 -7.84 2.69
N GLN A 227 -13.23 -8.73 3.67
CA GLN A 227 -14.30 -9.69 3.92
C GLN A 227 -15.68 -9.01 3.99
N GLN A 228 -15.76 -7.83 4.61
CA GLN A 228 -17.00 -7.07 4.70
C GLN A 228 -17.58 -6.75 3.30
N ASN A 229 -16.75 -6.37 2.35
CA ASN A 229 -17.21 -6.01 1.00
C ASN A 229 -17.43 -7.25 0.11
N THR A 230 -16.57 -8.27 0.24
CA THR A 230 -16.66 -9.48 -0.60
C THR A 230 -17.78 -10.42 -0.17
N PHE A 231 -17.99 -10.62 1.15
CA PHE A 231 -19.06 -11.48 1.64
C PHE A 231 -20.46 -10.89 1.48
N THR A 232 -20.57 -9.56 1.44
CA THR A 232 -21.84 -8.86 1.23
C THR A 232 -22.16 -8.64 -0.25
N GLY A 233 -21.28 -9.08 -1.16
CA GLY A 233 -21.44 -8.81 -2.60
C GLY A 233 -21.25 -7.33 -3.01
N ARG A 234 -20.84 -6.47 -2.08
CA ARG A 234 -20.54 -5.06 -2.40
C ARG A 234 -19.36 -4.91 -3.35
N LEU A 235 -18.41 -5.84 -3.31
CA LEU A 235 -17.35 -6.01 -4.28
C LEU A 235 -17.39 -7.44 -4.79
N THR A 236 -17.59 -7.62 -6.09
CA THR A 236 -17.48 -8.88 -6.81
C THR A 236 -16.14 -9.00 -7.52
N GLU A 237 -15.79 -10.21 -8.00
CA GLU A 237 -14.57 -10.42 -8.79
C GLU A 237 -14.60 -9.60 -10.08
N ASP A 238 -15.70 -9.66 -10.83
CA ASP A 238 -15.87 -8.89 -12.07
C ASP A 238 -15.71 -7.39 -11.87
N MET A 239 -16.22 -6.86 -10.75
CA MET A 239 -16.05 -5.44 -10.41
C MET A 239 -14.58 -5.09 -10.19
N LEU A 240 -13.83 -5.94 -9.48
CA LEU A 240 -12.41 -5.69 -9.24
C LEU A 240 -11.60 -5.85 -10.52
N ASP A 241 -11.91 -6.87 -11.33
CA ASP A 241 -11.27 -7.13 -12.61
C ASP A 241 -11.50 -5.97 -13.60
N ALA A 242 -12.71 -5.42 -13.66
CA ALA A 242 -13.00 -4.24 -14.48
C ALA A 242 -12.17 -3.02 -14.09
N VAL A 243 -11.97 -2.78 -12.80
CA VAL A 243 -11.10 -1.70 -12.31
C VAL A 243 -9.63 -1.95 -12.70
N LEU A 244 -9.15 -3.19 -12.62
CA LEU A 244 -7.76 -3.52 -13.00
C LEU A 244 -7.55 -3.41 -14.51
N VAL A 245 -8.51 -3.84 -15.33
CA VAL A 245 -8.48 -3.63 -16.79
C VAL A 245 -8.44 -2.12 -17.11
N ARG A 246 -9.28 -1.33 -16.47
CA ARG A 246 -9.26 0.13 -16.63
C ARG A 246 -7.94 0.75 -16.23
N ALA A 247 -7.33 0.28 -15.12
CA ALA A 247 -6.02 0.73 -14.66
C ALA A 247 -4.90 0.38 -15.67
N LYS A 248 -4.91 -0.85 -16.21
CA LYS A 248 -3.96 -1.30 -17.25
C LYS A 248 -4.04 -0.42 -18.49
N GLY A 249 -5.24 -0.22 -19.04
CA GLY A 249 -5.46 0.63 -20.21
C GLY A 249 -4.93 2.05 -20.00
N ALA A 250 -5.25 2.67 -18.86
CA ALA A 250 -4.77 4.00 -18.52
C ALA A 250 -3.24 4.06 -18.30
N ALA A 251 -2.63 2.96 -17.88
CA ALA A 251 -1.18 2.83 -17.69
C ALA A 251 -0.43 2.46 -18.98
N GLY A 252 -1.13 2.10 -20.07
CA GLY A 252 -0.53 1.61 -21.31
C GLY A 252 0.17 0.24 -21.14
N LEU A 253 -0.45 -0.66 -20.38
CA LEU A 253 0.04 -2.02 -20.08
C LEU A 253 -0.78 -3.12 -20.78
N ASP A 254 -1.59 -2.78 -21.78
CA ASP A 254 -2.51 -3.71 -22.49
C ASP A 254 -1.79 -4.60 -23.55
N ARG A 255 -0.45 -4.61 -23.56
CA ARG A 255 0.34 -5.40 -24.50
C ARG A 255 0.78 -6.72 -23.88
#